data_b19858cec50c140978f42038fd244db6
#
_entry.id   b19858cec50c140978f42038fd244db6
#
_cell.length_a   1.000
_cell.length_b   1.000
_cell.length_c   1.000
_cell.angle_alpha   90.00
_cell.angle_beta   90.00
_cell.angle_gamma   90.00
#
_symmetry.space_group_name_H-M   'P 1'
#
loop_
_entity.id
_entity.type
_entity.pdbx_description
1 polymer ?
#
loop_
_entity_poly.entity_id
_entity_poly.type
_entity_poly.pdbx_seq_one_letter_code
_entity_poly.pdbx_strand_id
1 'polypeptide(L)'
;MTKIHFRPYNPNQTVLFPQRIDEDIAENDPVRMVDALVESLNLESFRKLYKECGRSPYHPKMMLKVILYAYMNNIYSCRKIERLLHRDIHYIWLAGYEKPDFITINRFRNRVKKEINEVFTQTVLLLSSKGLISLNVEYIDGTKIESKANKYTFVWRKTVERNRERLMKKIHVLLGQIDDVIAQEKSSESNEE
;
A
#
# COMPACT_ATOMS: atom_id res chain seq x y z
N MET A 1 47.75 39.32 -9.07
CA MET A 1 46.44 38.66 -8.71
C MET A 1 46.07 37.72 -9.85
N THR A 2 46.09 36.43 -9.59
CA THR A 2 45.67 35.39 -10.55
C THR A 2 44.17 35.47 -10.74
N LYS A 3 43.70 35.76 -11.95
CA LYS A 3 42.28 35.74 -12.28
C LYS A 3 41.78 34.31 -12.19
N ILE A 4 40.79 34.07 -11.35
CA ILE A 4 40.10 32.78 -11.25
C ILE A 4 39.24 32.60 -12.51
N HIS A 5 39.51 31.56 -13.29
CA HIS A 5 38.67 31.17 -14.42
C HIS A 5 37.64 30.13 -14.00
N PHE A 6 36.35 30.47 -14.12
CA PHE A 6 35.24 29.53 -13.92
C PHE A 6 34.98 28.77 -15.23
N ARG A 7 34.50 27.54 -15.09
CA ARG A 7 33.99 26.78 -16.24
C ARG A 7 32.75 27.49 -16.82
N PRO A 8 32.58 27.50 -18.16
CA PRO A 8 31.40 28.09 -18.75
C PRO A 8 30.13 27.36 -18.26
N TYR A 9 29.09 28.13 -17.91
CA TYR A 9 27.82 27.64 -17.46
C TYR A 9 26.71 28.25 -18.33
N ASN A 10 26.01 27.41 -19.08
CA ASN A 10 24.86 27.82 -19.90
C ASN A 10 23.70 26.81 -19.69
N PRO A 11 22.67 27.14 -18.88
CA PRO A 11 21.55 26.26 -18.64
C PRO A 11 20.63 26.07 -19.87
N ASN A 12 20.75 26.94 -20.87
CA ASN A 12 19.97 26.93 -22.11
C ASN A 12 20.76 26.38 -23.30
N GLN A 13 21.79 25.58 -23.05
CA GLN A 13 22.60 25.00 -24.15
C GLN A 13 21.71 24.11 -25.00
N THR A 14 21.63 24.39 -26.28
CA THR A 14 20.97 23.56 -27.26
C THR A 14 21.88 22.39 -27.63
N VAL A 15 21.42 21.18 -27.49
CA VAL A 15 22.13 19.96 -27.88
C VAL A 15 21.57 19.53 -29.25
N LEU A 16 22.43 19.38 -30.26
CA LEU A 16 22.02 19.00 -31.62
C LEU A 16 21.52 17.54 -31.67
N PHE A 17 22.19 16.66 -30.91
CA PHE A 17 21.79 15.26 -30.73
C PHE A 17 21.53 15.03 -29.23
N PRO A 18 20.26 14.78 -28.83
CA PRO A 18 19.96 14.50 -27.44
C PRO A 18 20.65 13.21 -27.01
N GLN A 19 21.34 13.26 -25.87
CA GLN A 19 21.96 12.10 -25.25
C GLN A 19 20.89 11.11 -24.81
N ARG A 20 21.21 9.83 -24.90
CA ARG A 20 20.30 8.79 -24.40
C ARG A 20 20.29 8.83 -22.86
N ILE A 21 19.10 8.76 -22.28
CA ILE A 21 18.94 8.86 -20.81
C ILE A 21 19.65 7.73 -20.05
N ASP A 22 19.81 6.57 -20.66
CA ASP A 22 20.51 5.44 -20.08
C ASP A 22 22.04 5.66 -19.97
N GLU A 23 22.62 6.57 -20.75
CA GLU A 23 24.04 6.96 -20.68
C GLU A 23 24.33 7.79 -19.42
N ASP A 24 23.32 8.50 -18.91
CA ASP A 24 23.43 9.30 -17.69
C ASP A 24 23.23 8.46 -16.41
N ILE A 25 22.86 7.18 -16.53
CA ILE A 25 22.65 6.25 -15.43
C ILE A 25 23.85 5.32 -15.32
N ALA A 26 24.51 5.27 -14.15
CA ALA A 26 25.66 4.42 -13.92
C ALA A 26 25.34 2.93 -14.20
N GLU A 27 26.33 2.16 -14.67
CA GLU A 27 26.16 0.75 -15.00
C GLU A 27 25.76 -0.10 -13.78
N ASN A 28 26.26 0.26 -12.60
CA ASN A 28 26.01 -0.42 -11.32
C ASN A 28 24.85 0.21 -10.53
N ASP A 29 24.06 1.10 -11.13
CA ASP A 29 22.93 1.73 -10.44
C ASP A 29 21.85 0.70 -10.09
N PRO A 30 21.29 0.72 -8.86
CA PRO A 30 20.22 -0.17 -8.43
C PRO A 30 18.98 -0.15 -9.33
N VAL A 31 18.72 0.93 -10.06
CA VAL A 31 17.60 1.00 -11.00
C VAL A 31 17.70 -0.04 -12.11
N ARG A 32 18.92 -0.35 -12.58
CA ARG A 32 19.16 -1.38 -13.59
C ARG A 32 18.86 -2.79 -13.08
N MET A 33 19.14 -3.02 -11.79
CA MET A 33 18.78 -4.29 -11.15
C MET A 33 17.26 -4.47 -11.09
N VAL A 34 16.51 -3.42 -10.75
CA VAL A 34 15.04 -3.47 -10.76
C VAL A 34 14.50 -3.72 -12.16
N ASP A 35 15.07 -3.06 -13.17
CA ASP A 35 14.71 -3.28 -14.57
C ASP A 35 14.91 -4.74 -14.98
N ALA A 36 16.12 -5.26 -14.80
CA ALA A 36 16.47 -6.64 -15.14
C ALA A 36 15.64 -7.68 -14.37
N LEU A 37 15.36 -7.43 -13.08
CA LEU A 37 14.51 -8.29 -12.27
C LEU A 37 13.11 -8.39 -12.89
N VAL A 38 12.45 -7.27 -13.12
CA VAL A 38 11.07 -7.27 -13.64
C VAL A 38 10.99 -7.82 -15.07
N GLU A 39 12.02 -7.60 -15.89
CA GLU A 39 12.07 -8.21 -17.22
C GLU A 39 12.14 -9.74 -17.17
N SER A 40 12.79 -10.31 -16.17
CA SER A 40 12.89 -11.77 -15.99
C SER A 40 11.61 -12.41 -15.43
N LEU A 41 10.66 -11.63 -14.91
CA LEU A 41 9.42 -12.15 -14.33
C LEU A 41 8.36 -12.46 -15.40
N ASN A 42 7.61 -13.53 -15.18
CA ASN A 42 6.41 -13.82 -15.95
C ASN A 42 5.21 -13.07 -15.34
N LEU A 43 4.66 -12.12 -16.10
CA LEU A 43 3.52 -11.28 -15.69
C LEU A 43 2.24 -11.59 -16.48
N GLU A 44 2.05 -12.82 -16.95
CA GLU A 44 0.83 -13.21 -17.68
C GLU A 44 -0.43 -13.10 -16.79
N SER A 45 -0.31 -13.34 -15.49
CA SER A 45 -1.39 -13.12 -14.54
C SER A 45 -1.85 -11.65 -14.51
N PHE A 46 -0.90 -10.71 -14.64
CA PHE A 46 -1.23 -9.28 -14.70
C PHE A 46 -1.92 -8.91 -16.00
N ARG A 47 -1.54 -9.50 -17.13
CA ARG A 47 -2.18 -9.24 -18.43
C ARG A 47 -3.65 -9.62 -18.43
N LYS A 48 -4.02 -10.72 -17.76
CA LYS A 48 -5.41 -11.18 -17.62
C LYS A 48 -6.31 -10.19 -16.88
N LEU A 49 -5.73 -9.26 -16.11
CA LEU A 49 -6.49 -8.23 -15.40
C LEU A 49 -6.92 -7.05 -16.30
N TYR A 50 -6.43 -6.99 -17.54
CA TYR A 50 -6.75 -5.94 -18.48
C TYR A 50 -7.83 -6.41 -19.47
N LYS A 51 -8.73 -5.49 -19.81
CA LYS A 51 -9.77 -5.73 -20.82
C LYS A 51 -9.20 -5.40 -22.20
N GLU A 52 -9.64 -6.12 -23.22
CA GLU A 52 -9.23 -5.89 -24.62
C GLU A 52 -9.80 -4.59 -25.20
N CYS A 53 -10.89 -4.06 -24.61
CA CYS A 53 -11.55 -2.85 -25.09
C CYS A 53 -11.28 -1.65 -24.19
N GLY A 54 -11.18 -0.46 -24.78
CA GLY A 54 -11.00 0.82 -24.09
C GLY A 54 -9.70 1.54 -24.43
N ARG A 55 -9.38 2.58 -23.67
CA ARG A 55 -8.10 3.31 -23.82
C ARG A 55 -6.93 2.38 -23.49
N SER A 56 -5.88 2.41 -24.29
CA SER A 56 -4.64 1.65 -24.07
C SER A 56 -4.09 1.90 -22.66
N PRO A 57 -3.98 0.85 -21.84
CA PRO A 57 -3.42 0.97 -20.51
C PRO A 57 -1.88 1.07 -20.57
N TYR A 58 -1.29 1.60 -19.50
CA TYR A 58 0.16 1.53 -19.32
C TYR A 58 0.61 0.08 -19.17
N HIS A 59 1.81 -0.22 -19.69
CA HIS A 59 2.34 -1.57 -19.65
C HIS A 59 2.56 -2.05 -18.19
N PRO A 60 2.08 -3.24 -17.79
CA PRO A 60 2.16 -3.71 -16.40
C PRO A 60 3.59 -3.86 -15.90
N LYS A 61 4.56 -4.28 -16.74
CA LYS A 61 5.98 -4.33 -16.37
C LYS A 61 6.50 -2.94 -15.99
N MET A 62 6.24 -1.93 -16.81
CA MET A 62 6.65 -0.55 -16.53
C MET A 62 6.08 -0.05 -15.21
N MET A 63 4.78 -0.23 -14.98
CA MET A 63 4.14 0.16 -13.72
C MET A 63 4.75 -0.56 -12.51
N LEU A 64 5.07 -1.84 -12.64
CA LEU A 64 5.70 -2.63 -11.60
C LEU A 64 7.12 -2.15 -11.31
N LYS A 65 7.95 -1.89 -12.35
CA LYS A 65 9.32 -1.34 -12.21
C LYS A 65 9.32 -0.04 -11.40
N VAL A 66 8.46 0.90 -11.79
CA VAL A 66 8.33 2.21 -11.13
C VAL A 66 7.95 2.06 -9.66
N ILE A 67 6.98 1.19 -9.34
CA ILE A 67 6.52 0.98 -7.96
C ILE A 67 7.59 0.27 -7.13
N LEU A 68 8.23 -0.77 -7.65
CA LEU A 68 9.29 -1.49 -6.93
C LEU A 68 10.48 -0.58 -6.64
N TYR A 69 10.93 0.20 -7.62
CA TYR A 69 12.01 1.16 -7.42
C TYR A 69 11.63 2.25 -6.40
N ALA A 70 10.38 2.72 -6.43
CA ALA A 70 9.90 3.66 -5.43
C ALA A 70 9.92 3.07 -4.01
N TYR A 71 9.49 1.83 -3.85
CA TYR A 71 9.47 1.15 -2.55
C TYR A 71 10.88 0.87 -2.03
N MET A 72 11.81 0.50 -2.90
CA MET A 72 13.23 0.35 -2.55
C MET A 72 13.81 1.65 -2.00
N ASN A 73 13.36 2.80 -2.51
CA ASN A 73 13.74 4.14 -2.04
C ASN A 73 12.84 4.68 -0.90
N ASN A 74 12.04 3.84 -0.23
CA ASN A 74 11.10 4.21 0.84
C ASN A 74 10.04 5.25 0.40
N ILE A 75 9.66 5.25 -0.87
CA ILE A 75 8.64 6.15 -1.43
C ILE A 75 7.35 5.38 -1.69
N TYR A 76 6.39 5.50 -0.78
CA TYR A 76 5.10 4.79 -0.82
C TYR A 76 3.94 5.63 -1.36
N SER A 77 4.10 6.95 -1.41
CA SER A 77 3.06 7.88 -1.86
C SER A 77 2.96 7.96 -3.38
N CYS A 78 1.81 7.60 -3.94
CA CYS A 78 1.56 7.68 -5.38
C CYS A 78 1.77 9.10 -5.95
N ARG A 79 1.44 10.15 -5.18
CA ARG A 79 1.68 11.54 -5.59
C ARG A 79 3.17 11.90 -5.61
N LYS A 80 3.99 11.30 -4.73
CA LYS A 80 5.44 11.46 -4.80
C LYS A 80 6.00 10.74 -6.02
N ILE A 81 5.53 9.53 -6.31
CA ILE A 81 5.95 8.74 -7.48
C ILE A 81 5.63 9.52 -8.77
N GLU A 82 4.42 10.04 -8.92
CA GLU A 82 4.04 10.89 -10.06
C GLU A 82 5.00 12.07 -10.24
N ARG A 83 5.35 12.78 -9.16
CA ARG A 83 6.32 13.89 -9.24
C ARG A 83 7.71 13.44 -9.70
N LEU A 84 8.16 12.26 -9.28
CA LEU A 84 9.46 11.71 -9.66
C LEU A 84 9.46 11.30 -11.14
N LEU A 85 8.38 10.79 -11.69
CA LEU A 85 8.23 10.51 -13.12
C LEU A 85 8.39 11.75 -14.02
N HIS A 86 8.30 12.96 -13.43
CA HIS A 86 8.53 14.22 -14.14
C HIS A 86 9.91 14.85 -13.90
N ARG A 87 10.68 14.39 -12.90
CA ARG A 87 11.85 15.11 -12.39
C ARG A 87 13.09 14.26 -12.21
N ASP A 88 12.91 12.97 -11.99
CA ASP A 88 13.98 12.05 -11.66
C ASP A 88 14.30 11.16 -12.86
N ILE A 89 15.56 11.17 -13.25
CA ILE A 89 16.06 10.47 -14.44
C ILE A 89 15.81 8.95 -14.36
N HIS A 90 15.96 8.34 -13.19
CA HIS A 90 15.77 6.90 -12.99
C HIS A 90 14.32 6.49 -13.21
N TYR A 91 13.37 7.28 -12.69
CA TYR A 91 11.93 7.04 -12.89
C TYR A 91 11.51 7.30 -14.33
N ILE A 92 12.06 8.34 -14.97
CA ILE A 92 11.78 8.65 -16.37
C ILE A 92 12.28 7.52 -17.26
N TRP A 93 13.47 6.98 -16.97
CA TRP A 93 14.05 5.85 -17.70
C TRP A 93 13.21 4.58 -17.54
N LEU A 94 12.87 4.18 -16.31
CA LEU A 94 12.01 3.00 -16.03
C LEU A 94 10.64 3.11 -16.70
N ALA A 95 10.09 4.30 -16.78
CA ALA A 95 8.79 4.58 -17.37
C ALA A 95 8.83 4.73 -18.90
N GLY A 96 10.02 4.79 -19.52
CA GLY A 96 10.14 5.06 -20.95
C GLY A 96 9.49 6.38 -21.34
N TYR A 97 9.67 7.44 -20.53
CA TYR A 97 9.04 8.76 -20.65
C TYR A 97 7.52 8.80 -20.44
N GLU A 98 6.87 7.68 -20.11
CA GLU A 98 5.46 7.67 -19.75
C GLU A 98 5.24 8.29 -18.36
N LYS A 99 4.11 8.99 -18.22
CA LYS A 99 3.81 9.78 -17.01
C LYS A 99 2.42 9.44 -16.47
N PRO A 100 2.24 8.23 -15.90
CA PRO A 100 0.99 7.88 -15.24
C PRO A 100 0.73 8.80 -14.05
N ASP A 101 -0.52 9.25 -13.91
CA ASP A 101 -0.98 10.03 -12.77
C ASP A 101 -1.07 9.17 -11.49
N PHE A 102 -1.14 9.84 -10.34
CA PHE A 102 -1.21 9.16 -9.04
C PHE A 102 -2.44 8.26 -8.89
N ILE A 103 -3.56 8.59 -9.57
CA ILE A 103 -4.79 7.79 -9.56
C ILE A 103 -4.56 6.49 -10.32
N THR A 104 -3.91 6.56 -11.48
CA THR A 104 -3.56 5.39 -12.29
C THR A 104 -2.59 4.47 -11.55
N ILE A 105 -1.56 5.02 -10.90
CA ILE A 105 -0.62 4.27 -10.07
C ILE A 105 -1.36 3.55 -8.93
N ASN A 106 -2.25 4.25 -8.24
CA ASN A 106 -3.03 3.66 -7.15
C ASN A 106 -4.00 2.57 -7.63
N ARG A 107 -4.66 2.80 -8.77
CA ARG A 107 -5.55 1.79 -9.38
C ARG A 107 -4.78 0.53 -9.79
N PHE A 108 -3.58 0.69 -10.33
CA PHE A 108 -2.70 -0.43 -10.67
C PHE A 108 -2.35 -1.23 -9.41
N ARG A 109 -1.86 -0.58 -8.34
CA ARG A 109 -1.55 -1.24 -7.06
C ARG A 109 -2.71 -2.08 -6.52
N ASN A 110 -3.91 -1.51 -6.52
CA ASN A 110 -5.10 -2.20 -6.04
C ASN A 110 -5.50 -3.37 -6.95
N ARG A 111 -5.32 -3.23 -8.28
CA ARG A 111 -5.64 -4.25 -9.26
C ARG A 111 -4.77 -5.49 -9.12
N VAL A 112 -3.46 -5.31 -8.95
CA VAL A 112 -2.48 -6.42 -8.90
C VAL A 112 -2.28 -7.00 -7.49
N LYS A 113 -3.05 -6.55 -6.52
CA LYS A 113 -2.86 -6.91 -5.10
C LYS A 113 -2.92 -8.42 -4.83
N LYS A 114 -3.72 -9.16 -5.58
CA LYS A 114 -3.85 -10.61 -5.43
C LYS A 114 -2.71 -11.37 -6.10
N GLU A 115 -2.23 -10.85 -7.21
CA GLU A 115 -1.20 -11.46 -8.06
C GLU A 115 0.22 -11.15 -7.56
N ILE A 116 0.39 -10.23 -6.64
CA ILE A 116 1.71 -9.83 -6.12
C ILE A 116 2.45 -10.98 -5.42
N ASN A 117 1.73 -11.92 -4.82
CA ASN A 117 2.33 -13.09 -4.19
C ASN A 117 3.03 -14.00 -5.21
N GLU A 118 2.48 -14.11 -6.42
CA GLU A 118 3.13 -14.86 -7.50
C GLU A 118 4.44 -14.20 -7.91
N VAL A 119 4.44 -12.88 -8.06
CA VAL A 119 5.64 -12.07 -8.34
C VAL A 119 6.70 -12.27 -7.25
N PHE A 120 6.29 -12.23 -5.99
CA PHE A 120 7.19 -12.45 -4.86
C PHE A 120 7.80 -13.86 -4.91
N THR A 121 6.98 -14.90 -5.14
CA THR A 121 7.45 -16.28 -5.26
C THR A 121 8.46 -16.43 -6.39
N GLN A 122 8.17 -15.88 -7.57
CA GLN A 122 9.10 -15.90 -8.72
C GLN A 122 10.43 -15.20 -8.38
N THR A 123 10.36 -14.05 -7.69
CA THR A 123 11.56 -13.31 -7.25
C THR A 123 12.41 -14.15 -6.30
N VAL A 124 11.80 -14.79 -5.30
CA VAL A 124 12.51 -15.67 -4.34
C VAL A 124 13.17 -16.84 -5.07
N LEU A 125 12.46 -17.52 -5.97
CA LEU A 125 13.01 -18.62 -6.76
C LEU A 125 14.17 -18.16 -7.66
N LEU A 126 14.06 -17.00 -8.27
CA LEU A 126 15.13 -16.40 -9.08
C LEU A 126 16.38 -16.12 -8.24
N LEU A 127 16.21 -15.52 -7.06
CA LEU A 127 17.34 -15.25 -6.16
C LEU A 127 17.98 -16.52 -5.63
N SER A 128 17.18 -17.56 -5.35
CA SER A 128 17.68 -18.88 -4.95
C SER A 128 18.46 -19.55 -6.09
N SER A 129 17.96 -19.50 -7.31
CA SER A 129 18.65 -20.07 -8.48
C SER A 129 20.00 -19.39 -8.76
N LYS A 130 20.14 -18.13 -8.38
CA LYS A 130 21.39 -17.38 -8.45
C LYS A 130 22.31 -17.58 -7.23
N GLY A 131 21.91 -18.41 -6.26
CA GLY A 131 22.67 -18.67 -5.04
C GLY A 131 22.75 -17.48 -4.05
N LEU A 132 21.91 -16.45 -4.24
CA LEU A 132 21.88 -15.27 -3.39
C LEU A 132 21.12 -15.48 -2.08
N ILE A 133 20.20 -16.44 -2.06
CA ILE A 133 19.45 -16.84 -0.87
C ILE A 133 19.39 -18.36 -0.78
N SER A 134 19.36 -18.88 0.46
CA SER A 134 19.14 -20.31 0.74
C SER A 134 17.70 -20.49 1.22
N LEU A 135 17.00 -21.48 0.68
CA LEU A 135 15.64 -21.85 1.10
C LEU A 135 15.64 -22.91 2.22
N ASN A 136 16.81 -23.30 2.72
CA ASN A 136 16.93 -24.36 3.74
C ASN A 136 16.55 -23.89 5.15
N VAL A 137 16.58 -22.58 5.39
CA VAL A 137 16.28 -21.98 6.70
C VAL A 137 15.36 -20.79 6.50
N GLU A 138 14.22 -20.82 7.17
CA GLU A 138 13.26 -19.69 7.23
C GLU A 138 13.27 -19.10 8.62
N TYR A 139 13.47 -17.78 8.69
CA TYR A 139 13.33 -17.01 9.93
C TYR A 139 11.97 -16.32 9.92
N ILE A 140 11.09 -16.76 10.83
CA ILE A 140 9.78 -16.10 11.04
C ILE A 140 9.95 -15.12 12.19
N ASP A 141 9.96 -13.82 11.87
CA ASP A 141 9.89 -12.77 12.87
C ASP A 141 8.44 -12.51 13.25
N GLY A 142 8.11 -12.80 14.51
CA GLY A 142 6.81 -12.51 15.09
C GLY A 142 6.65 -11.02 15.42
N THR A 143 6.66 -10.15 14.42
CA THR A 143 6.41 -8.72 14.63
C THR A 143 5.02 -8.50 15.18
N LYS A 144 4.93 -8.16 16.48
CA LYS A 144 3.69 -7.78 17.11
C LYS A 144 3.28 -6.39 16.62
N ILE A 145 2.34 -6.33 15.69
CA ILE A 145 1.74 -5.06 15.27
C ILE A 145 0.78 -4.62 16.36
N GLU A 146 1.22 -3.74 17.24
CA GLU A 146 0.33 -3.08 18.17
C GLU A 146 -0.41 -1.96 17.43
N SER A 147 -1.73 -2.10 17.32
CA SER A 147 -2.57 -0.98 16.92
C SER A 147 -2.40 0.15 17.93
N LYS A 148 -2.13 1.37 17.48
CA LYS A 148 -2.19 2.57 18.33
C LYS A 148 -3.63 2.95 18.72
N ALA A 149 -4.49 1.95 18.93
CA ALA A 149 -5.80 2.21 19.51
C ALA A 149 -5.59 2.76 20.91
N ASN A 150 -6.23 3.89 21.19
CA ASN A 150 -6.15 4.54 22.50
C ASN A 150 -6.55 3.51 23.57
N LYS A 151 -5.76 3.41 24.63
CA LYS A 151 -6.00 2.52 25.80
C LYS A 151 -7.46 2.58 26.29
N TYR A 152 -8.12 3.70 26.13
CA TYR A 152 -9.50 3.94 26.56
C TYR A 152 -10.58 3.52 25.54
N THR A 153 -10.21 3.11 24.33
CA THR A 153 -11.16 2.62 23.31
C THR A 153 -11.33 1.10 23.31
N PHE A 154 -10.58 0.37 24.15
CA PHE A 154 -10.77 -1.06 24.32
C PHE A 154 -11.98 -1.37 25.19
N VAL A 155 -12.98 -1.99 24.57
CA VAL A 155 -14.13 -2.54 25.27
C VAL A 155 -13.77 -3.97 25.70
N TRP A 156 -13.46 -4.17 26.99
CA TRP A 156 -13.10 -5.47 27.51
C TRP A 156 -14.34 -6.35 27.61
N ARG A 157 -14.33 -7.53 27.02
CA ARG A 157 -15.44 -8.50 27.04
C ARG A 157 -15.96 -8.73 28.45
N LYS A 158 -15.09 -8.97 29.41
CA LYS A 158 -15.46 -9.15 30.83
C LYS A 158 -16.19 -7.95 31.45
N THR A 159 -15.80 -6.74 31.03
CA THR A 159 -16.47 -5.50 31.49
C THR A 159 -17.85 -5.36 30.86
N VAL A 160 -17.99 -5.70 29.58
CA VAL A 160 -19.28 -5.69 28.90
C VAL A 160 -20.23 -6.72 29.48
N GLU A 161 -19.77 -7.93 29.70
CA GLU A 161 -20.56 -9.02 30.34
C GLU A 161 -21.04 -8.62 31.74
N ARG A 162 -20.15 -8.08 32.57
CA ARG A 162 -20.51 -7.57 33.93
C ARG A 162 -21.53 -6.43 33.89
N ASN A 163 -21.35 -5.48 32.97
CA ASN A 163 -22.28 -4.36 32.80
C ASN A 163 -23.64 -4.84 32.25
N ARG A 164 -23.66 -5.83 31.35
CA ARG A 164 -24.87 -6.46 30.87
C ARG A 164 -25.64 -7.12 32.03
N GLU A 165 -24.98 -7.91 32.89
CA GLU A 165 -25.63 -8.54 34.04
C GLU A 165 -26.22 -7.51 34.99
N ARG A 166 -25.47 -6.42 35.28
CA ARG A 166 -25.96 -5.31 36.10
C ARG A 166 -27.19 -4.62 35.51
N LEU A 167 -27.18 -4.41 34.19
CA LEU A 167 -28.29 -3.81 33.47
C LEU A 167 -29.52 -4.72 33.53
N MET A 168 -29.35 -6.01 33.25
CA MET A 168 -30.44 -7.00 33.32
C MET A 168 -31.07 -7.06 34.72
N LYS A 169 -30.27 -7.04 35.79
CA LYS A 169 -30.79 -6.97 37.15
C LYS A 169 -31.64 -5.72 37.39
N LYS A 170 -31.18 -4.54 36.92
CA LYS A 170 -31.94 -3.29 37.04
C LYS A 170 -33.24 -3.34 36.25
N ILE A 171 -33.23 -3.93 35.06
CA ILE A 171 -34.44 -4.10 34.22
C ILE A 171 -35.45 -4.98 34.96
N HIS A 172 -35.03 -6.11 35.56
CA HIS A 172 -35.93 -6.99 36.28
C HIS A 172 -36.56 -6.32 37.50
N VAL A 173 -35.77 -5.51 38.24
CA VAL A 173 -36.32 -4.73 39.37
C VAL A 173 -37.34 -3.70 38.90
N LEU A 174 -37.06 -3.00 37.81
CA LEU A 174 -38.01 -2.02 37.25
C LEU A 174 -39.29 -2.67 36.74
N LEU A 175 -39.17 -3.82 36.06
CA LEU A 175 -40.34 -4.55 35.58
C LEU A 175 -41.19 -5.05 36.77
N GLY A 176 -40.57 -5.56 37.85
CA GLY A 176 -41.28 -5.92 39.07
C GLY A 176 -42.03 -4.72 39.69
N GLN A 177 -41.40 -3.55 39.75
CA GLN A 177 -42.05 -2.33 40.24
C GLN A 177 -43.25 -1.88 39.37
N ILE A 178 -43.13 -2.04 38.04
CA ILE A 178 -44.23 -1.74 37.12
C ILE A 178 -45.37 -2.72 37.34
N ASP A 179 -45.06 -4.01 37.49
CA ASP A 179 -46.08 -5.03 37.72
C ASP A 179 -46.82 -4.78 39.05
N ASP A 180 -46.08 -4.37 40.11
CA ASP A 180 -46.65 -4.00 41.43
C ASP A 180 -47.59 -2.79 41.31
N VAL A 181 -47.19 -1.74 40.57
CA VAL A 181 -48.02 -0.56 40.33
C VAL A 181 -49.30 -0.93 39.57
N ILE A 182 -49.19 -1.73 38.50
CA ILE A 182 -50.33 -2.19 37.72
C ILE A 182 -51.30 -3.04 38.60
N ALA A 183 -50.74 -3.86 39.49
CA ALA A 183 -51.56 -4.65 40.41
C ALA A 183 -52.32 -3.78 41.43
N GLN A 184 -51.63 -2.71 41.92
CA GLN A 184 -52.26 -1.72 42.82
C GLN A 184 -53.40 -0.92 42.14
N GLU A 185 -53.15 -0.46 40.89
CA GLU A 185 -54.18 0.24 40.11
C GLU A 185 -55.40 -0.63 39.86
N LYS A 186 -55.23 -1.89 39.46
CA LYS A 186 -56.33 -2.84 39.27
C LYS A 186 -57.10 -3.14 40.56
N SER A 187 -56.42 -3.16 41.69
CA SER A 187 -57.13 -3.38 42.98
C SER A 187 -57.84 -2.14 43.50
N SER A 188 -57.44 -0.92 43.08
CA SER A 188 -58.15 0.32 43.39
C SER A 188 -59.39 0.48 42.52
N GLU A 189 -59.30 0.12 41.21
CA GLU A 189 -60.49 0.14 40.33
C GLU A 189 -61.56 -0.85 40.70
N SER A 190 -61.19 -2.01 41.27
CA SER A 190 -62.18 -3.02 41.72
C SER A 190 -62.83 -2.70 43.05
N ASN A 191 -62.45 -1.61 43.74
CA ASN A 191 -63.08 -1.17 45.00
C ASN A 191 -64.00 0.06 44.83
N GLU A 192 -64.14 0.58 43.59
CA GLU A 192 -65.01 1.69 43.26
C GLU A 192 -66.29 1.26 42.52
N GLU A 193 -66.54 -0.02 42.28
CA GLU A 193 -67.84 -0.61 41.89
C GLU A 193 -68.56 -1.24 43.10
#